data_5660623623013c1af005f67b1fe60f9c
#
_entry.id   5660623623013c1af005f67b1fe60f9c
#
_cell.length_a   1.000
_cell.length_b   1.000
_cell.length_c   1.000
_cell.angle_alpha   90.00
_cell.angle_beta   90.00
_cell.angle_gamma   90.00
#
_symmetry.space_group_name_H-M   'P 1'
#
loop_
_entity.id
_entity.type
_entity.pdbx_description
1 polymer ?
#
loop_
_entity_poly.entity_id
_entity_poly.type
_entity_poly.pdbx_seq_one_letter_code
_entity_poly.pdbx_strand_id
1 'polypeptide(L)'
;MDSLKNQLKEKFGFTSFKNLQEPIINNLLEGNNSFVIMPTGGGKSLCYQLPAMILDGTAIVVSPLIALMKNQVDLIRTNSTKDSIAHVLNSTLSKDEIEKVKNDVLTKETKLLFVAPETLSKPNTIEFLKKSNISFLAIDEAHCISEWGHDFRPEYRKIRDIIDQINSNIKIIALTATATPKVQDDII
;
A
#
# COMPACT_ATOMS: atom_id res chain seq x y z
N MET A 1 -18.76 16.73 4.10
CA MET A 1 -17.86 15.70 3.52
C MET A 1 -18.13 15.61 2.03
N ASP A 2 -17.11 15.82 1.21
CA ASP A 2 -17.25 15.54 -0.22
C ASP A 2 -17.56 14.05 -0.42
N SER A 3 -18.49 13.77 -1.35
CA SER A 3 -18.81 12.38 -1.65
C SER A 3 -17.57 11.64 -2.16
N LEU A 4 -17.47 10.33 -1.94
CA LEU A 4 -16.34 9.52 -2.41
C LEU A 4 -16.14 9.64 -3.94
N LYS A 5 -17.23 9.81 -4.69
CA LYS A 5 -17.19 10.07 -6.15
C LYS A 5 -16.55 11.41 -6.50
N ASN A 6 -16.78 12.44 -5.70
CA ASN A 6 -16.14 13.74 -5.90
C ASN A 6 -14.63 13.62 -5.67
N GLN A 7 -14.22 12.92 -4.62
CA GLN A 7 -12.80 12.65 -4.37
C GLN A 7 -12.14 11.85 -5.50
N LEU A 8 -12.85 10.84 -6.04
CA LEU A 8 -12.40 10.08 -7.19
C LEU A 8 -12.15 10.97 -8.41
N LYS A 9 -13.11 11.84 -8.71
CA LYS A 9 -13.01 12.75 -9.85
C LYS A 9 -11.88 13.76 -9.68
N GLU A 10 -11.79 14.37 -8.50
CA GLU A 10 -10.79 15.39 -8.19
C GLU A 10 -9.38 14.84 -8.25
N LYS A 11 -9.14 13.67 -7.66
CA LYS A 11 -7.79 13.11 -7.47
C LYS A 11 -7.33 12.22 -8.63
N PHE A 12 -8.24 11.58 -9.33
CA PHE A 12 -7.92 10.60 -10.38
C PHE A 12 -8.60 10.88 -11.73
N GLY A 13 -9.52 11.84 -11.80
CA GLY A 13 -10.22 12.18 -13.02
C GLY A 13 -11.29 11.19 -13.46
N PHE A 14 -11.59 10.16 -12.66
CA PHE A 14 -12.63 9.18 -12.95
C PHE A 14 -13.99 9.64 -12.45
N THR A 15 -15.03 9.37 -13.23
CA THR A 15 -16.42 9.77 -12.89
C THR A 15 -17.21 8.67 -12.19
N SER A 16 -16.72 7.43 -12.24
CA SER A 16 -17.40 6.27 -11.64
C SER A 16 -16.40 5.21 -11.20
N PHE A 17 -16.79 4.46 -10.18
CA PHE A 17 -16.07 3.26 -9.75
C PHE A 17 -16.37 2.08 -10.67
N LYS A 18 -15.41 1.14 -10.75
CA LYS A 18 -15.55 -0.13 -11.46
C LYS A 18 -15.69 -1.27 -10.46
N ASN A 19 -16.49 -2.27 -10.80
CA ASN A 19 -16.64 -3.50 -10.00
C ASN A 19 -16.90 -3.18 -8.52
N LEU A 20 -16.13 -3.80 -7.64
CA LEU A 20 -16.25 -3.68 -6.18
C LEU A 20 -15.38 -2.57 -5.56
N GLN A 21 -14.82 -1.67 -6.36
CA GLN A 21 -13.92 -0.62 -5.86
C GLN A 21 -14.56 0.22 -4.75
N GLU A 22 -15.77 0.73 -4.97
CA GLU A 22 -16.44 1.61 -4.00
C GLU A 22 -16.71 0.92 -2.65
N PRO A 23 -17.29 -0.29 -2.57
CA PRO A 23 -17.45 -1.02 -1.31
C PRO A 23 -16.13 -1.32 -0.60
N ILE A 24 -15.07 -1.69 -1.35
CA ILE A 24 -13.74 -1.98 -0.80
C ILE A 24 -13.15 -0.74 -0.15
N ILE A 25 -13.20 0.39 -0.85
CA ILE A 25 -12.67 1.67 -0.36
C ILE A 25 -13.43 2.12 0.89
N ASN A 26 -14.77 2.07 0.87
CA ASN A 26 -15.57 2.42 2.03
C ASN A 26 -15.23 1.56 3.26
N ASN A 27 -15.09 0.24 3.07
CA ASN A 27 -14.73 -0.66 4.15
C ASN A 27 -13.39 -0.30 4.81
N LEU A 28 -12.40 0.07 4.01
CA LEU A 28 -11.10 0.52 4.52
C LEU A 28 -11.20 1.87 5.24
N LEU A 29 -11.95 2.82 4.68
CA LEU A 29 -12.19 4.14 5.30
C LEU A 29 -12.93 4.04 6.63
N GLU A 30 -13.80 3.04 6.79
CA GLU A 30 -14.48 2.71 8.06
C GLU A 30 -13.55 2.04 9.09
N GLY A 31 -12.29 1.79 8.74
CA GLY A 31 -11.30 1.21 9.64
C GLY A 31 -11.37 -0.31 9.75
N ASN A 32 -11.79 -1.00 8.70
CA ASN A 32 -11.84 -2.45 8.64
C ASN A 32 -10.71 -3.02 7.78
N ASN A 33 -10.27 -4.23 8.12
CA ASN A 33 -9.37 -5.01 7.26
C ASN A 33 -10.12 -5.57 6.05
N SER A 34 -9.41 -5.74 4.94
CA SER A 34 -9.98 -6.33 3.71
C SER A 34 -9.02 -7.31 3.06
N PHE A 35 -9.57 -8.39 2.55
CA PHE A 35 -8.88 -9.26 1.60
C PHE A 35 -9.60 -9.20 0.26
N VAL A 36 -8.90 -8.78 -0.79
CA VAL A 36 -9.47 -8.46 -2.09
C VAL A 36 -8.91 -9.39 -3.16
N ILE A 37 -9.80 -10.10 -3.83
CA ILE A 37 -9.48 -10.87 -5.03
C ILE A 37 -10.12 -10.15 -6.22
N MET A 38 -9.28 -9.61 -7.10
CA MET A 38 -9.73 -8.84 -8.24
C MET A 38 -8.81 -9.12 -9.43
N PRO A 39 -9.35 -9.45 -10.61
CA PRO A 39 -8.52 -9.82 -11.77
C PRO A 39 -7.59 -8.68 -12.19
N THR A 40 -6.52 -9.03 -12.89
CA THR A 40 -5.62 -8.07 -13.52
C THR A 40 -6.42 -7.14 -14.43
N GLY A 41 -6.16 -5.83 -14.33
CA GLY A 41 -6.95 -4.80 -15.03
C GLY A 41 -8.27 -4.44 -14.36
N GLY A 42 -8.62 -5.05 -13.22
CA GLY A 42 -9.82 -4.74 -12.44
C GLY A 42 -9.75 -3.44 -11.63
N GLY A 43 -8.58 -2.78 -11.62
CA GLY A 43 -8.39 -1.53 -10.89
C GLY A 43 -8.05 -1.71 -9.42
N LYS A 44 -7.28 -2.75 -9.06
CA LYS A 44 -6.84 -3.02 -7.67
C LYS A 44 -6.12 -1.85 -7.03
N SER A 45 -5.25 -1.17 -7.77
CA SER A 45 -4.43 -0.07 -7.24
C SER A 45 -5.27 1.09 -6.72
N LEU A 46 -6.38 1.40 -7.35
CA LEU A 46 -7.28 2.46 -6.88
C LEU A 46 -7.85 2.16 -5.50
N CYS A 47 -8.06 0.89 -5.16
CA CYS A 47 -8.60 0.45 -3.87
C CYS A 47 -7.73 0.86 -2.68
N TYR A 48 -6.43 1.09 -2.87
CA TYR A 48 -5.55 1.64 -1.84
C TYR A 48 -5.06 3.06 -2.15
N GLN A 49 -4.94 3.44 -3.41
CA GLN A 49 -4.45 4.79 -3.76
C GLN A 49 -5.45 5.88 -3.36
N LEU A 50 -6.72 5.70 -3.64
CA LEU A 50 -7.73 6.71 -3.27
C LEU A 50 -7.88 6.87 -1.74
N PRO A 51 -8.02 5.81 -0.93
CA PRO A 51 -8.02 5.96 0.53
C PRO A 51 -6.76 6.61 1.08
N ALA A 52 -5.60 6.32 0.51
CA ALA A 52 -4.33 6.95 0.91
C ALA A 52 -4.35 8.47 0.73
N MET A 53 -4.98 8.94 -0.34
CA MET A 53 -5.12 10.38 -0.60
C MET A 53 -6.13 11.07 0.31
N ILE A 54 -7.11 10.34 0.84
CA ILE A 54 -8.18 10.86 1.69
C ILE A 54 -7.78 10.86 3.16
N LEU A 55 -7.17 9.77 3.63
CA LEU A 55 -6.80 9.59 5.04
C LEU A 55 -5.59 10.44 5.42
N ASP A 56 -5.53 10.85 6.70
CA ASP A 56 -4.34 11.49 7.23
C ASP A 56 -3.20 10.48 7.38
N GLY A 57 -1.97 10.93 7.12
CA GLY A 57 -0.78 10.11 7.21
C GLY A 57 -0.36 9.47 5.89
N THR A 58 0.52 8.49 5.99
CA THR A 58 1.12 7.77 4.85
C THR A 58 0.65 6.33 4.82
N ALA A 59 0.11 5.88 3.70
CA ALA A 59 -0.15 4.46 3.46
C ALA A 59 1.13 3.75 3.04
N ILE A 60 1.40 2.62 3.65
CA ILE A 60 2.52 1.74 3.27
C ILE A 60 1.99 0.70 2.29
N VAL A 61 2.64 0.58 1.14
CA VAL A 61 2.30 -0.44 0.13
C VAL A 61 3.47 -1.40 -0.02
N VAL A 62 3.26 -2.66 0.33
CA VAL A 62 4.26 -3.71 0.15
C VAL A 62 4.02 -4.40 -1.18
N SER A 63 5.05 -4.46 -2.02
CA SER A 63 5.01 -5.12 -3.33
C SER A 63 6.30 -5.89 -3.57
N PRO A 64 6.24 -7.05 -4.25
CA PRO A 64 7.43 -7.88 -4.47
C PRO A 64 8.31 -7.40 -5.63
N LEU A 65 7.79 -6.51 -6.48
CA LEU A 65 8.44 -6.12 -7.74
C LEU A 65 8.87 -4.66 -7.71
N ILE A 66 10.18 -4.43 -7.58
CA ILE A 66 10.79 -3.08 -7.51
C ILE A 66 10.45 -2.23 -8.74
N ALA A 67 10.53 -2.80 -9.94
CA ALA A 67 10.21 -2.09 -11.18
C ALA A 67 8.74 -1.64 -11.22
N LEU A 68 7.83 -2.47 -10.75
CA LEU A 68 6.40 -2.15 -10.69
C LEU A 68 6.13 -1.03 -9.69
N MET A 69 6.78 -1.05 -8.52
CA MET A 69 6.68 0.02 -7.53
C MET A 69 7.10 1.37 -8.10
N LYS A 70 8.22 1.40 -8.82
CA LYS A 70 8.70 2.62 -9.47
C LYS A 70 7.69 3.15 -10.48
N ASN A 71 7.16 2.29 -11.33
CA ASN A 71 6.15 2.67 -12.31
C ASN A 71 4.89 3.26 -11.65
N GLN A 72 4.44 2.66 -10.54
CA GLN A 72 3.30 3.16 -9.77
C GLN A 72 3.58 4.56 -9.20
N VAL A 73 4.74 4.76 -8.61
CA VAL A 73 5.15 6.07 -8.07
C VAL A 73 5.22 7.12 -9.17
N ASP A 74 5.82 6.80 -10.31
CA ASP A 74 5.94 7.73 -11.45
C ASP A 74 4.55 8.15 -11.97
N LEU A 75 3.61 7.21 -12.07
CA LEU A 75 2.23 7.52 -12.46
C LEU A 75 1.51 8.43 -11.45
N ILE A 76 1.67 8.17 -10.16
CA ILE A 76 1.07 8.99 -9.10
C ILE A 76 1.64 10.41 -9.15
N ARG A 77 2.95 10.56 -9.31
CA ARG A 77 3.63 11.86 -9.41
C ARG A 77 3.20 12.65 -10.64
N THR A 78 3.00 11.97 -11.78
CA THR A 78 2.53 12.62 -13.02
C THR A 78 1.18 13.32 -12.83
N ASN A 79 0.32 12.76 -11.99
CA ASN A 79 -1.00 13.31 -11.70
C ASN A 79 -1.04 14.22 -10.46
N SER A 80 0.12 14.57 -9.91
CA SER A 80 0.24 15.40 -8.71
C SER A 80 1.08 16.65 -8.99
N THR A 81 0.86 17.67 -8.19
CA THR A 81 1.67 18.92 -8.20
C THR A 81 2.97 18.79 -7.40
N LYS A 82 3.11 17.70 -6.61
CA LYS A 82 4.27 17.46 -5.75
C LYS A 82 4.82 16.05 -5.93
N ASP A 83 6.11 15.94 -6.20
CA ASP A 83 6.79 14.63 -6.29
C ASP A 83 6.86 13.89 -4.95
N SER A 84 6.85 14.64 -3.84
CA SER A 84 6.85 14.11 -2.47
C SER A 84 5.59 13.30 -2.11
N ILE A 85 4.54 13.35 -2.93
CA ILE A 85 3.27 12.64 -2.71
C ILE A 85 3.44 11.13 -2.61
N ALA A 86 4.39 10.55 -3.33
CA ALA A 86 4.68 9.13 -3.33
C ALA A 86 6.19 8.87 -3.46
N HIS A 87 6.66 7.86 -2.75
CA HIS A 87 8.06 7.41 -2.78
C HIS A 87 8.16 5.88 -2.81
N VAL A 88 9.30 5.40 -3.28
CA VAL A 88 9.74 4.00 -3.13
C VAL A 88 10.85 3.96 -2.08
N LEU A 89 10.81 2.98 -1.20
CA LEU A 89 11.88 2.68 -0.27
C LEU A 89 12.37 1.24 -0.52
N ASN A 90 13.58 1.11 -1.06
CA ASN A 90 14.21 -0.17 -1.36
C ASN A 90 15.74 -0.07 -1.30
N SER A 91 16.43 -1.19 -1.51
CA SER A 91 17.88 -1.29 -1.39
C SER A 91 18.67 -0.57 -2.49
N THR A 92 18.02 -0.06 -3.54
CA THR A 92 18.68 0.61 -4.66
C THR A 92 18.91 2.10 -4.43
N LEU A 93 18.29 2.68 -3.40
CA LEU A 93 18.39 4.10 -3.09
C LEU A 93 19.71 4.45 -2.44
N SER A 94 20.23 5.64 -2.77
CA SER A 94 21.36 6.25 -2.06
C SER A 94 20.94 6.70 -0.65
N LYS A 95 21.94 7.02 0.20
CA LYS A 95 21.67 7.53 1.54
C LYS A 95 20.89 8.84 1.52
N ASP A 96 21.22 9.74 0.60
CA ASP A 96 20.54 11.04 0.48
C ASP A 96 19.08 10.86 0.02
N GLU A 97 18.83 9.93 -0.90
CA GLU A 97 17.48 9.59 -1.32
C GLU A 97 16.65 9.00 -0.18
N ILE A 98 17.23 8.11 0.63
CA ILE A 98 16.59 7.54 1.81
C ILE A 98 16.24 8.62 2.83
N GLU A 99 17.15 9.55 3.11
CA GLU A 99 16.91 10.65 4.04
C GLU A 99 15.80 11.59 3.54
N LYS A 100 15.78 11.88 2.25
CA LYS A 100 14.70 12.66 1.63
C LYS A 100 13.34 11.96 1.79
N VAL A 101 13.26 10.68 1.50
CA VAL A 101 12.02 9.88 1.67
C VAL A 101 11.54 9.94 3.13
N LYS A 102 12.45 9.70 4.07
CA LYS A 102 12.12 9.74 5.51
C LYS A 102 11.61 11.10 5.95
N ASN A 103 12.27 12.18 5.50
CA ASN A 103 11.84 13.53 5.83
C ASN A 103 10.44 13.83 5.29
N ASP A 104 10.17 13.50 4.03
CA ASP A 104 8.87 13.75 3.40
C ASP A 104 7.74 12.95 4.07
N VAL A 105 8.01 11.75 4.55
CA VAL A 105 7.05 10.95 5.33
C VAL A 105 6.80 11.57 6.71
N LEU A 106 7.86 11.93 7.43
CA LEU A 106 7.76 12.52 8.77
C LEU A 106 7.07 13.89 8.77
N THR A 107 7.23 14.66 7.70
CA THR A 107 6.54 15.95 7.51
C THR A 107 5.13 15.81 6.94
N LYS A 108 4.63 14.59 6.76
CA LYS A 108 3.29 14.26 6.22
C LYS A 108 3.05 14.74 4.77
N GLU A 109 4.10 14.96 4.01
CA GLU A 109 4.00 15.27 2.59
C GLU A 109 3.71 14.05 1.73
N THR A 110 4.17 12.87 2.16
CA THR A 110 4.00 11.62 1.44
C THR A 110 2.70 10.92 1.83
N LYS A 111 1.89 10.59 0.84
CA LYS A 111 0.63 9.84 0.99
C LYS A 111 0.79 8.35 0.75
N LEU A 112 1.73 7.96 -0.10
CA LEU A 112 2.00 6.57 -0.46
C LEU A 112 3.50 6.29 -0.40
N LEU A 113 3.89 5.32 0.40
CA LEU A 113 5.24 4.79 0.48
C LEU A 113 5.25 3.33 0.06
N PHE A 114 5.81 3.05 -1.10
CA PHE A 114 6.01 1.70 -1.60
C PHE A 114 7.29 1.12 -1.01
N VAL A 115 7.20 -0.03 -0.40
CA VAL A 115 8.32 -0.66 0.31
C VAL A 115 8.49 -2.10 -0.15
N ALA A 116 9.74 -2.48 -0.49
CA ALA A 116 10.06 -3.88 -0.72
C ALA A 116 10.00 -4.67 0.61
N PRO A 117 9.54 -5.95 0.58
CA PRO A 117 9.41 -6.74 1.81
C PRO A 117 10.72 -6.86 2.61
N GLU A 118 11.84 -7.01 1.93
CA GLU A 118 13.16 -7.11 2.54
C GLU A 118 13.57 -5.80 3.25
N THR A 119 13.17 -4.67 2.68
CA THR A 119 13.43 -3.35 3.27
C THR A 119 12.54 -3.09 4.47
N LEU A 120 11.27 -3.51 4.41
CA LEU A 120 10.33 -3.39 5.52
C LEU A 120 10.83 -4.08 6.79
N SER A 121 11.50 -5.24 6.65
CA SER A 121 12.01 -6.03 7.78
C SER A 121 13.29 -5.47 8.43
N LYS A 122 13.93 -4.46 7.83
CA LYS A 122 15.15 -3.88 8.40
C LYS A 122 14.85 -3.10 9.68
N PRO A 123 15.68 -3.26 10.75
CA PRO A 123 15.46 -2.56 12.02
C PRO A 123 15.36 -1.04 11.88
N ASN A 124 16.19 -0.43 11.04
CA ASN A 124 16.16 1.02 10.79
C ASN A 124 14.84 1.48 10.14
N THR A 125 14.29 0.66 9.25
CA THR A 125 12.98 0.94 8.62
C THR A 125 11.86 0.84 9.65
N ILE A 126 11.86 -0.19 10.49
CA ILE A 126 10.87 -0.38 11.55
C ILE A 126 10.90 0.81 12.53
N GLU A 127 12.08 1.22 12.99
CA GLU A 127 12.23 2.38 13.89
C GLU A 127 11.75 3.69 13.25
N PHE A 128 12.02 3.88 11.98
CA PHE A 128 11.51 5.04 11.23
C PHE A 128 9.98 5.01 11.15
N LEU A 129 9.38 3.87 10.80
CA LEU A 129 7.94 3.74 10.67
C LEU A 129 7.18 3.88 12.00
N LYS A 130 7.80 3.49 13.11
CA LYS A 130 7.25 3.74 14.47
C LYS A 130 7.04 5.22 14.77
N LYS A 131 7.86 6.09 14.20
CA LYS A 131 7.80 7.55 14.37
C LYS A 131 6.87 8.22 13.36
N SER A 132 6.39 7.48 12.37
CA SER A 132 5.59 8.00 11.27
C SER A 132 4.10 7.84 11.55
N ASN A 133 3.28 8.73 10.98
CA ASN A 133 1.84 8.58 10.98
C ASN A 133 1.41 7.69 9.80
N ILE A 134 1.12 6.43 10.08
CA ILE A 134 0.72 5.44 9.06
C ILE A 134 -0.80 5.34 9.03
N SER A 135 -1.39 5.59 7.86
CA SER A 135 -2.84 5.50 7.67
C SER A 135 -3.34 4.06 7.58
N PHE A 136 -2.68 3.22 6.80
CA PHE A 136 -2.95 1.78 6.67
C PHE A 136 -1.80 1.09 5.95
N LEU A 137 -1.86 -0.25 5.89
CA LEU A 137 -0.95 -1.09 5.10
C LEU A 137 -1.71 -1.74 3.94
N ALA A 138 -1.19 -1.62 2.74
CA ALA A 138 -1.63 -2.40 1.59
C ALA A 138 -0.58 -3.48 1.27
N ILE A 139 -1.02 -4.72 1.12
CA ILE A 139 -0.18 -5.84 0.69
C ILE A 139 -0.61 -6.19 -0.73
N ASP A 140 0.18 -5.76 -1.71
CA ASP A 140 -0.04 -6.12 -3.10
C ASP A 140 0.55 -7.51 -3.39
N GLU A 141 -0.03 -8.21 -4.35
CA GLU A 141 0.34 -9.60 -4.64
C GLU A 141 0.29 -10.50 -3.39
N ALA A 142 -0.80 -10.40 -2.62
CA ALA A 142 -0.95 -11.07 -1.33
C ALA A 142 -0.85 -12.60 -1.40
N HIS A 143 -1.00 -13.21 -2.57
CA HIS A 143 -0.75 -14.64 -2.77
C HIS A 143 0.69 -15.05 -2.39
N CYS A 144 1.64 -14.11 -2.39
CA CYS A 144 3.03 -14.35 -1.95
C CYS A 144 3.13 -14.73 -0.46
N ILE A 145 2.10 -14.50 0.35
CA ILE A 145 2.06 -14.89 1.77
C ILE A 145 1.97 -16.41 1.91
N SER A 146 1.28 -17.07 0.99
CA SER A 146 0.93 -18.49 1.12
C SER A 146 1.98 -19.40 0.52
N GLU A 147 2.39 -20.42 1.28
CA GLU A 147 3.22 -21.53 0.78
C GLU A 147 2.54 -22.35 -0.31
N TRP A 148 1.22 -22.27 -0.40
CA TRP A 148 0.41 -22.94 -1.40
C TRP A 148 0.16 -22.09 -2.66
N GLY A 149 0.67 -20.85 -2.66
CA GLY A 149 0.61 -19.96 -3.81
C GLY A 149 1.72 -20.26 -4.83
N HIS A 150 1.52 -19.79 -6.05
CA HIS A 150 2.46 -20.01 -7.16
C HIS A 150 3.76 -19.18 -7.06
N ASP A 151 3.82 -18.19 -6.17
CA ASP A 151 4.97 -17.29 -5.97
C ASP A 151 5.17 -17.00 -4.48
N PHE A 152 5.35 -18.06 -3.69
CA PHE A 152 5.58 -17.91 -2.25
C PHE A 152 6.88 -17.16 -1.96
N ARG A 153 6.78 -16.16 -1.07
CA ARG A 153 7.92 -15.37 -0.60
C ARG A 153 7.94 -15.34 0.92
N PRO A 154 8.96 -15.94 1.56
CA PRO A 154 9.04 -16.04 3.02
C PRO A 154 8.95 -14.69 3.74
N GLU A 155 9.45 -13.61 3.14
CA GLU A 155 9.39 -12.25 3.69
C GLU A 155 7.96 -11.75 3.90
N TYR A 156 7.01 -12.20 3.08
CA TYR A 156 5.59 -11.86 3.22
C TYR A 156 4.97 -12.42 4.50
N ARG A 157 5.43 -13.57 4.99
CA ARG A 157 4.98 -14.16 6.25
C ARG A 157 5.32 -13.30 7.48
N LYS A 158 6.37 -12.51 7.39
CA LYS A 158 6.86 -11.65 8.47
C LYS A 158 6.11 -10.32 8.56
N ILE A 159 5.36 -9.94 7.54
CA ILE A 159 4.73 -8.62 7.44
C ILE A 159 3.81 -8.35 8.63
N ARG A 160 2.99 -9.32 9.05
CA ARG A 160 2.08 -9.16 10.18
C ARG A 160 2.84 -8.84 11.46
N ASP A 161 3.86 -9.63 11.79
CA ASP A 161 4.68 -9.43 12.99
C ASP A 161 5.40 -8.08 12.97
N ILE A 162 5.87 -7.64 11.80
CA ILE A 162 6.52 -6.34 11.63
C ILE A 162 5.52 -5.22 11.89
N ILE A 163 4.32 -5.31 11.33
CA ILE A 163 3.28 -4.30 11.52
C ILE A 163 2.84 -4.23 12.98
N ASP A 164 2.70 -5.36 13.65
CA ASP A 164 2.35 -5.39 15.08
C ASP A 164 3.44 -4.74 15.95
N GLN A 165 4.71 -4.84 15.57
CA GLN A 165 5.81 -4.12 16.21
C GLN A 165 5.74 -2.60 15.99
N ILE A 166 5.27 -2.16 14.82
CA ILE A 166 5.13 -0.73 14.50
C ILE A 166 3.91 -0.16 15.21
N ASN A 167 2.75 -0.71 14.95
CA ASN A 167 1.48 -0.34 15.57
C ASN A 167 0.41 -1.40 15.26
N SER A 168 -0.03 -2.13 16.26
CA SER A 168 -1.03 -3.20 16.11
C SER A 168 -2.41 -2.75 15.63
N ASN A 169 -2.69 -1.44 15.68
CA ASN A 169 -3.97 -0.88 15.20
C ASN A 169 -4.01 -0.55 13.72
N ILE A 170 -2.89 -0.67 13.00
CA ILE A 170 -2.83 -0.41 11.56
C ILE A 170 -3.75 -1.39 10.83
N LYS A 171 -4.64 -0.84 10.00
CA LYS A 171 -5.55 -1.65 9.16
C LYS A 171 -4.84 -2.15 7.92
N ILE A 172 -5.24 -3.32 7.47
CA ILE A 172 -4.59 -4.02 6.36
C ILE A 172 -5.59 -4.26 5.24
N ILE A 173 -5.20 -3.88 4.03
CA ILE A 173 -5.85 -4.31 2.80
C ILE A 173 -4.88 -5.20 2.03
N ALA A 174 -5.23 -6.47 1.86
CA ALA A 174 -4.46 -7.43 1.10
C ALA A 174 -5.14 -7.68 -0.25
N LEU A 175 -4.38 -7.61 -1.35
CA LEU A 175 -4.93 -7.69 -2.69
C LEU A 175 -4.16 -8.70 -3.53
N THR A 176 -4.89 -9.47 -4.32
CA THR A 176 -4.32 -10.37 -5.31
C THR A 176 -5.25 -10.56 -6.51
N ALA A 177 -4.69 -10.91 -7.66
CA ALA A 177 -5.49 -11.30 -8.83
C ALA A 177 -6.00 -12.73 -8.72
N THR A 178 -5.26 -13.61 -8.02
CA THR A 178 -5.54 -15.05 -7.98
C THR A 178 -5.28 -15.61 -6.58
N ALA A 179 -6.27 -16.31 -6.04
CA ALA A 179 -6.08 -17.11 -4.82
C ALA A 179 -7.06 -18.28 -4.84
N THR A 180 -6.52 -19.52 -4.79
CA THR A 180 -7.35 -20.70 -4.55
C THR A 180 -7.94 -20.68 -3.14
N PRO A 181 -9.01 -21.44 -2.84
CA PRO A 181 -9.55 -21.50 -1.48
C PRO A 181 -8.48 -21.79 -0.42
N LYS A 182 -7.56 -22.71 -0.71
CA LYS A 182 -6.46 -23.07 0.19
C LYS A 182 -5.50 -21.88 0.45
N VAL A 183 -5.21 -21.09 -0.57
CA VAL A 183 -4.41 -19.87 -0.44
C VAL A 183 -5.16 -18.82 0.37
N GLN A 184 -6.46 -18.66 0.13
CA GLN A 184 -7.30 -17.74 0.90
C GLN A 184 -7.31 -18.08 2.39
N ASP A 185 -7.51 -19.34 2.74
CA ASP A 185 -7.52 -19.82 4.13
C ASP A 185 -6.16 -19.58 4.83
N ASP A 186 -5.06 -19.65 4.08
CA ASP A 186 -3.72 -19.43 4.62
C ASP A 186 -3.37 -17.93 4.83
N ILE A 187 -4.07 -17.03 4.14
CA ILE A 187 -3.86 -15.57 4.25
C ILE A 187 -4.73 -14.95 5.35
N ILE A 188 -5.95 -15.42 5.51
CA ILE A 188 -6.92 -14.91 6.48
C ILE A 188 -6.63 -15.46 7.87
#